data_4f6ebeb7ee25c8d79431aacc1235999d
#
_entry.id   4f6ebeb7ee25c8d79431aacc1235999d
#
_cell.length_a   1.000
_cell.length_b   1.000
_cell.length_c   1.000
_cell.angle_alpha   90.00
_cell.angle_beta   90.00
_cell.angle_gamma   90.00
#
_symmetry.space_group_name_H-M   'P 1'
#
loop_
_entity.id
_entity.type
_entity.pdbx_description
1 polymer ?
#
loop_
_entity_poly.entity_id
_entity_poly.type
_entity_poly.pdbx_seq_one_letter_code
_entity_poly.pdbx_strand_id
1 'polypeptide(L)'
;MMFGRIAGIQLSASVLSIVVAVILAKMGAGYWALVAREVSRNVFQAVGSWASLPWIPGRASRQANIKGMLAFGGDVTAFNLIWFVAFNLDQIVVGRVFGAVPLGLYKQAIGLTLPVLQIGSAICSVTESALSRIQDLQAEYRSYYLRTLSVVSFVTIPIALFIAIFAEEVVLVVLGEDWTSASGLVRILAIAAVVRPPTGTVGFVMVTSGFSRRYLLWGVFNSVGLAGLILIGMNAGPSGVAFAHVAASVLLLAPSLYWGFKDTPVRVADFVSAIQRPTVASLLTCAVLLLTKQAASDQGAQIVLLIGLTIGVPAYFGAWLVLPGGRDELTRTIGSLNSLFRGIGRKQG
;
A
#
# COMPACT_ATOMS: atom_id res chain seq x y z
N MET A 1 -9.95 16.05 -18.75
CA MET A 1 -10.37 14.85 -18.00
C MET A 1 -11.06 15.30 -16.73
N MET A 2 -12.25 14.72 -16.40
CA MET A 2 -13.13 15.22 -15.31
C MET A 2 -12.78 14.61 -13.94
N PHE A 3 -11.49 14.58 -13.56
CA PHE A 3 -11.06 13.96 -12.31
C PHE A 3 -11.72 14.55 -11.06
N GLY A 4 -11.92 15.87 -11.01
CA GLY A 4 -12.61 16.52 -9.89
C GLY A 4 -14.06 16.06 -9.71
N ARG A 5 -14.79 15.81 -10.81
CA ARG A 5 -16.16 15.28 -10.74
C ARG A 5 -16.18 13.83 -10.23
N ILE A 6 -15.27 13.00 -10.70
CA ILE A 6 -15.16 11.60 -10.24
C ILE A 6 -14.84 11.57 -8.75
N ALA A 7 -13.87 12.36 -8.30
CA ALA A 7 -13.53 12.48 -6.87
C ALA A 7 -14.71 12.98 -6.03
N GLY A 8 -15.46 13.98 -6.53
CA GLY A 8 -16.66 14.48 -5.87
C GLY A 8 -17.74 13.41 -5.73
N ILE A 9 -17.99 12.63 -6.79
CA ILE A 9 -18.95 11.50 -6.77
C ILE A 9 -18.51 10.44 -5.76
N GLN A 10 -17.22 10.07 -5.74
CA GLN A 10 -16.71 9.07 -4.82
C GLN A 10 -16.81 9.52 -3.36
N LEU A 11 -16.49 10.77 -3.07
CA LEU A 11 -16.61 11.34 -1.73
C LEU A 11 -18.07 11.41 -1.27
N SER A 12 -18.97 11.94 -2.09
CA SER A 12 -20.41 12.02 -1.77
C SER A 12 -21.02 10.63 -1.56
N ALA A 13 -20.70 9.67 -2.44
CA ALA A 13 -21.15 8.29 -2.30
C ALA A 13 -20.65 7.64 -1.00
N SER A 14 -19.40 7.93 -0.62
CA SER A 14 -18.83 7.42 0.65
C SER A 14 -19.53 8.01 1.86
N VAL A 15 -19.78 9.33 1.87
CA VAL A 15 -20.48 10.00 2.98
C VAL A 15 -21.92 9.48 3.11
N LEU A 16 -22.68 9.42 1.99
CA LEU A 16 -24.04 8.92 1.98
C LEU A 16 -24.12 7.46 2.44
N SER A 17 -23.18 6.63 2.03
CA SER A 17 -23.15 5.22 2.46
C SER A 17 -22.90 5.06 3.96
N ILE A 18 -22.10 5.93 4.57
CA ILE A 18 -21.88 5.94 6.02
C ILE A 18 -23.19 6.33 6.73
N VAL A 19 -23.90 7.33 6.25
CA VAL A 19 -25.20 7.72 6.81
C VAL A 19 -26.19 6.56 6.79
N VAL A 20 -26.30 5.85 5.64
CA VAL A 20 -27.15 4.65 5.52
C VAL A 20 -26.74 3.59 6.55
N ALA A 21 -25.44 3.32 6.69
CA ALA A 21 -24.95 2.34 7.66
C ALA A 21 -25.30 2.71 9.11
N VAL A 22 -25.13 3.98 9.50
CA VAL A 22 -25.45 4.46 10.85
C VAL A 22 -26.94 4.35 11.14
N ILE A 23 -27.81 4.70 10.19
CA ILE A 23 -29.25 4.57 10.34
C ILE A 23 -29.64 3.10 10.56
N LEU A 24 -29.15 2.20 9.71
CA LEU A 24 -29.46 0.77 9.81
C LEU A 24 -28.88 0.14 11.09
N ALA A 25 -27.70 0.56 11.51
CA ALA A 25 -27.12 0.11 12.77
C ALA A 25 -28.00 0.51 13.98
N LYS A 26 -28.49 1.77 13.99
CA LYS A 26 -29.44 2.24 15.04
C LYS A 26 -30.79 1.51 15.00
N MET A 27 -31.22 1.05 13.83
CA MET A 27 -32.42 0.23 13.67
C MET A 27 -32.23 -1.25 14.07
N GLY A 28 -31.03 -1.63 14.55
CA GLY A 28 -30.75 -2.98 15.00
C GLY A 28 -30.38 -3.98 13.88
N ALA A 29 -30.05 -3.50 12.66
CA ALA A 29 -29.71 -4.38 11.56
C ALA A 29 -28.37 -5.15 11.75
N GLY A 30 -27.62 -4.89 12.82
CA GLY A 30 -26.39 -5.58 13.14
C GLY A 30 -25.37 -5.53 12.01
N TYR A 31 -24.77 -6.67 11.65
CA TYR A 31 -23.76 -6.73 10.59
C TYR A 31 -24.29 -6.36 9.19
N TRP A 32 -25.61 -6.47 8.96
CA TRP A 32 -26.23 -6.05 7.69
C TRP A 32 -26.07 -4.57 7.41
N ALA A 33 -25.88 -3.73 8.43
CA ALA A 33 -25.56 -2.32 8.24
C ALA A 33 -24.23 -2.12 7.47
N LEU A 34 -23.24 -2.99 7.68
CA LEU A 34 -21.96 -2.95 6.97
C LEU A 34 -22.12 -3.41 5.52
N VAL A 35 -22.95 -4.44 5.27
CA VAL A 35 -23.27 -4.89 3.91
C VAL A 35 -23.98 -3.78 3.15
N ALA A 36 -24.98 -3.18 3.77
CA ALA A 36 -25.74 -2.08 3.18
C ALA A 36 -24.87 -0.86 2.86
N ARG A 37 -23.86 -0.57 3.72
CA ARG A 37 -22.87 0.48 3.43
C ARG A 37 -22.13 0.23 2.11
N GLU A 38 -21.62 -0.99 1.90
CA GLU A 38 -20.88 -1.30 0.66
C GLU A 38 -21.79 -1.29 -0.57
N VAL A 39 -22.99 -1.85 -0.47
CA VAL A 39 -23.96 -1.85 -1.56
C VAL A 39 -24.39 -0.43 -1.89
N SER A 40 -24.80 0.37 -0.90
CA SER A 40 -25.24 1.76 -1.10
C SER A 40 -24.13 2.64 -1.68
N ARG A 41 -22.87 2.46 -1.24
CA ARG A 41 -21.72 3.18 -1.80
C ARG A 41 -21.60 2.94 -3.31
N ASN A 42 -21.67 1.68 -3.74
CA ASN A 42 -21.57 1.32 -5.15
C ASN A 42 -22.78 1.84 -5.96
N VAL A 43 -23.99 1.78 -5.38
CA VAL A 43 -25.20 2.33 -6.01
C VAL A 43 -25.10 3.85 -6.17
N PHE A 44 -24.73 4.58 -5.12
CA PHE A 44 -24.56 6.04 -5.20
C PHE A 44 -23.47 6.44 -6.19
N GLN A 45 -22.37 5.69 -6.24
CA GLN A 45 -21.30 5.92 -7.20
C GLN A 45 -21.79 5.66 -8.64
N ALA A 46 -22.55 4.60 -8.88
CA ALA A 46 -23.13 4.31 -10.20
C ALA A 46 -24.12 5.40 -10.62
N VAL A 47 -25.07 5.75 -9.74
CA VAL A 47 -26.07 6.81 -10.01
C VAL A 47 -25.37 8.16 -10.26
N GLY A 48 -24.40 8.55 -9.44
CA GLY A 48 -23.63 9.78 -9.61
C GLY A 48 -22.85 9.80 -10.92
N SER A 49 -22.28 8.68 -11.32
CA SER A 49 -21.57 8.55 -12.60
C SER A 49 -22.52 8.69 -13.78
N TRP A 50 -23.67 8.05 -13.74
CA TRP A 50 -24.69 8.15 -14.80
C TRP A 50 -25.30 9.55 -14.88
N ALA A 51 -25.59 10.17 -13.75
CA ALA A 51 -26.09 11.55 -13.73
C ALA A 51 -25.09 12.57 -14.29
N SER A 52 -23.78 12.26 -14.18
CA SER A 52 -22.72 13.13 -14.67
C SER A 52 -22.41 12.96 -16.17
N LEU A 53 -22.88 11.89 -16.80
CA LEU A 53 -22.66 11.55 -18.20
C LEU A 53 -24.03 11.57 -18.95
N PRO A 54 -24.23 12.46 -19.91
CA PRO A 54 -25.44 12.51 -20.69
C PRO A 54 -25.49 11.39 -21.76
N TRP A 55 -25.13 10.17 -21.38
CA TRP A 55 -25.11 9.02 -22.26
C TRP A 55 -26.25 8.06 -21.91
N ILE A 56 -27.10 7.80 -22.90
CA ILE A 56 -28.18 6.83 -22.80
C ILE A 56 -27.86 5.68 -23.75
N PRO A 57 -27.89 4.42 -23.28
CA PRO A 57 -27.66 3.27 -24.15
C PRO A 57 -28.64 3.26 -25.29
N GLY A 58 -28.15 3.08 -26.53
CA GLY A 58 -28.99 2.87 -27.69
C GLY A 58 -29.79 1.56 -27.60
N ARG A 59 -30.72 1.37 -28.54
CA ARG A 59 -31.48 0.11 -28.62
C ARG A 59 -30.57 -1.05 -28.94
N ALA A 60 -30.79 -2.19 -28.26
CA ALA A 60 -30.05 -3.40 -28.49
C ALA A 60 -30.14 -3.86 -29.95
N SER A 61 -28.99 -4.03 -30.62
CA SER A 61 -28.89 -4.56 -31.97
C SER A 61 -28.71 -6.08 -31.95
N ARG A 62 -29.61 -6.83 -32.58
CA ARG A 62 -29.49 -8.27 -32.74
C ARG A 62 -28.34 -8.68 -33.68
N GLN A 63 -27.80 -7.75 -34.47
CA GLN A 63 -26.71 -7.99 -35.43
C GLN A 63 -25.33 -7.77 -34.81
N ALA A 64 -25.24 -7.21 -33.59
CA ALA A 64 -23.99 -7.00 -32.93
C ALA A 64 -23.34 -8.35 -32.53
N ASN A 65 -22.18 -8.63 -33.10
CA ASN A 65 -21.42 -9.81 -32.71
C ASN A 65 -20.74 -9.57 -31.35
N ILE A 66 -21.47 -9.87 -30.27
CA ILE A 66 -21.02 -9.66 -28.90
C ILE A 66 -20.16 -10.82 -28.36
N LYS A 67 -20.01 -11.93 -29.12
CA LYS A 67 -19.26 -13.11 -28.65
C LYS A 67 -17.81 -12.79 -28.27
N GLY A 68 -17.13 -12.00 -29.09
CA GLY A 68 -15.76 -11.56 -28.78
C GLY A 68 -15.68 -10.66 -27.53
N MET A 69 -16.64 -9.77 -27.35
CA MET A 69 -16.70 -8.91 -26.17
C MET A 69 -17.03 -9.72 -24.90
N LEU A 70 -17.92 -10.70 -24.98
CA LEU A 70 -18.25 -11.58 -23.86
C LEU A 70 -17.10 -12.50 -23.50
N ALA A 71 -16.38 -13.04 -24.48
CA ALA A 71 -15.17 -13.83 -24.24
C ALA A 71 -14.10 -13.00 -23.54
N PHE A 72 -13.79 -11.80 -24.07
CA PHE A 72 -12.85 -10.88 -23.44
C PHE A 72 -13.30 -10.46 -22.02
N GLY A 73 -14.57 -10.11 -21.83
CA GLY A 73 -15.13 -9.78 -20.53
C GLY A 73 -15.07 -10.93 -19.54
N GLY A 74 -15.31 -12.16 -20.03
CA GLY A 74 -15.18 -13.41 -19.26
C GLY A 74 -13.73 -13.65 -18.80
N ASP A 75 -12.77 -13.51 -19.69
CA ASP A 75 -11.35 -13.65 -19.38
C ASP A 75 -10.88 -12.62 -18.35
N VAL A 76 -11.27 -11.36 -18.51
CA VAL A 76 -10.97 -10.28 -17.55
C VAL A 76 -11.60 -10.55 -16.19
N THR A 77 -12.85 -11.03 -16.17
CA THR A 77 -13.55 -11.36 -14.92
C THR A 77 -12.90 -12.55 -14.22
N ALA A 78 -12.55 -13.60 -14.96
CA ALA A 78 -11.85 -14.76 -14.41
C ALA A 78 -10.48 -14.36 -13.84
N PHE A 79 -9.72 -13.53 -14.55
CA PHE A 79 -8.45 -13.01 -14.08
C PHE A 79 -8.62 -12.21 -12.78
N ASN A 80 -9.60 -11.29 -12.74
CA ASN A 80 -9.87 -10.49 -11.54
C ASN A 80 -10.29 -11.34 -10.34
N LEU A 81 -11.07 -12.40 -10.56
CA LEU A 81 -11.45 -13.35 -9.51
C LEU A 81 -10.24 -14.11 -8.94
N ILE A 82 -9.40 -14.65 -9.81
CA ILE A 82 -8.16 -15.34 -9.40
C ILE A 82 -7.27 -14.37 -8.61
N TRP A 83 -7.11 -13.16 -9.12
CA TRP A 83 -6.32 -12.11 -8.47
C TRP A 83 -6.89 -11.72 -7.10
N PHE A 84 -8.21 -11.57 -7.01
CA PHE A 84 -8.89 -11.28 -5.74
C PHE A 84 -8.65 -12.37 -4.70
N VAL A 85 -8.79 -13.63 -5.08
CA VAL A 85 -8.54 -14.76 -4.18
C VAL A 85 -7.07 -14.79 -3.74
N ALA A 86 -6.14 -14.64 -4.68
CA ALA A 86 -4.71 -14.65 -4.36
C ALA A 86 -4.31 -13.50 -3.43
N PHE A 87 -4.89 -12.31 -3.64
CA PHE A 87 -4.57 -11.11 -2.87
C PHE A 87 -5.21 -11.09 -1.47
N ASN A 88 -6.31 -11.82 -1.28
CA ASN A 88 -7.02 -11.92 -0.01
C ASN A 88 -6.89 -13.30 0.64
N LEU A 89 -5.97 -14.13 0.17
CA LEU A 89 -5.80 -15.49 0.65
C LEU A 89 -5.56 -15.55 2.16
N ASP A 90 -4.77 -14.63 2.69
CA ASP A 90 -4.52 -14.48 4.11
C ASP A 90 -5.80 -14.25 4.92
N GLN A 91 -6.67 -13.34 4.46
CA GLN A 91 -7.96 -13.06 5.11
C GLN A 91 -8.92 -14.26 4.98
N ILE A 92 -8.92 -14.93 3.83
CA ILE A 92 -9.73 -16.14 3.60
C ILE A 92 -9.29 -17.24 4.56
N VAL A 93 -7.98 -17.48 4.68
CA VAL A 93 -7.41 -18.49 5.58
C VAL A 93 -7.72 -18.12 7.05
N VAL A 94 -7.47 -16.87 7.46
CA VAL A 94 -7.76 -16.43 8.83
C VAL A 94 -9.24 -16.59 9.15
N GLY A 95 -10.13 -16.17 8.25
CA GLY A 95 -11.58 -16.26 8.49
C GLY A 95 -12.11 -17.69 8.50
N ARG A 96 -11.59 -18.54 7.62
CA ARG A 96 -12.05 -19.94 7.50
C ARG A 96 -11.55 -20.82 8.63
N VAL A 97 -10.29 -20.62 9.06
CA VAL A 97 -9.61 -21.49 10.04
C VAL A 97 -9.83 -21.01 11.46
N PHE A 98 -9.78 -19.70 11.70
CA PHE A 98 -9.80 -19.13 13.05
C PHE A 98 -11.11 -18.41 13.40
N GLY A 99 -11.99 -18.19 12.41
CA GLY A 99 -13.30 -17.59 12.63
C GLY A 99 -13.35 -16.07 12.51
N ALA A 100 -14.52 -15.50 12.83
CA ALA A 100 -14.85 -14.12 12.53
C ALA A 100 -14.09 -13.10 13.40
N VAL A 101 -13.87 -13.37 14.68
CA VAL A 101 -13.21 -12.44 15.60
C VAL A 101 -11.73 -12.24 15.23
N PRO A 102 -10.92 -13.30 15.04
CA PRO A 102 -9.55 -13.14 14.54
C PRO A 102 -9.47 -12.49 13.16
N LEU A 103 -10.42 -12.78 12.27
CA LEU A 103 -10.50 -12.10 10.97
C LEU A 103 -10.73 -10.60 11.11
N GLY A 104 -11.61 -10.20 12.04
CA GLY A 104 -11.87 -8.80 12.35
C GLY A 104 -10.59 -8.08 12.80
N LEU A 105 -9.88 -8.64 13.77
CA LEU A 105 -8.60 -8.11 14.27
C LEU A 105 -7.54 -8.01 13.16
N TYR A 106 -7.42 -9.07 12.35
CA TYR A 106 -6.48 -9.14 11.24
C TYR A 106 -6.79 -8.08 10.17
N LYS A 107 -8.06 -7.91 9.82
CA LYS A 107 -8.53 -6.92 8.84
C LYS A 107 -8.28 -5.49 9.30
N GLN A 108 -8.49 -5.19 10.58
CA GLN A 108 -8.17 -3.88 11.14
C GLN A 108 -6.66 -3.62 11.14
N ALA A 109 -5.85 -4.63 11.45
CA ALA A 109 -4.39 -4.51 11.39
C ALA A 109 -3.89 -4.22 9.95
N ILE A 110 -4.45 -4.89 8.94
CA ILE A 110 -4.19 -4.55 7.54
C ILE A 110 -4.61 -3.11 7.25
N GLY A 111 -5.79 -2.70 7.70
CA GLY A 111 -6.32 -1.35 7.47
C GLY A 111 -5.41 -0.24 7.97
N LEU A 112 -4.73 -0.43 9.10
CA LEU A 112 -3.76 0.53 9.66
C LEU A 112 -2.41 0.55 8.91
N THR A 113 -2.02 -0.55 8.29
CA THR A 113 -0.73 -0.65 7.56
C THR A 113 -0.86 -0.39 6.06
N LEU A 114 -2.04 -0.59 5.49
CA LEU A 114 -2.33 -0.41 4.06
C LEU A 114 -1.97 0.99 3.52
N PRO A 115 -2.21 2.11 4.24
CA PRO A 115 -1.83 3.45 3.77
C PRO A 115 -0.34 3.56 3.42
N VAL A 116 0.56 2.88 4.12
CA VAL A 116 2.00 2.88 3.82
C VAL A 116 2.26 2.31 2.42
N LEU A 117 1.60 1.21 2.08
CA LEU A 117 1.70 0.57 0.76
C LEU A 117 1.10 1.46 -0.33
N GLN A 118 -0.02 2.12 -0.04
CA GLN A 118 -0.70 3.03 -0.97
C GLN A 118 0.13 4.27 -1.29
N ILE A 119 0.84 4.84 -0.31
CA ILE A 119 1.78 5.95 -0.53
C ILE A 119 2.87 5.53 -1.52
N GLY A 120 3.48 4.36 -1.32
CA GLY A 120 4.50 3.83 -2.23
C GLY A 120 3.97 3.66 -3.65
N SER A 121 2.79 3.05 -3.82
CA SER A 121 2.18 2.84 -5.14
C SER A 121 1.76 4.17 -5.81
N ALA A 122 1.29 5.14 -5.04
CA ALA A 122 0.93 6.46 -5.57
C ALA A 122 2.16 7.21 -6.13
N ILE A 123 3.31 7.16 -5.44
CA ILE A 123 4.58 7.73 -5.93
C ILE A 123 5.00 7.03 -7.22
N CYS A 124 4.94 5.69 -7.27
CA CYS A 124 5.28 4.91 -8.46
C CYS A 124 4.38 5.24 -9.65
N SER A 125 3.07 5.38 -9.47
CA SER A 125 2.12 5.62 -10.56
C SER A 125 2.35 6.97 -11.27
N VAL A 126 2.76 8.01 -10.53
CA VAL A 126 3.15 9.30 -11.12
C VAL A 126 4.41 9.17 -11.99
N THR A 127 5.34 8.33 -11.55
CA THR A 127 6.65 8.14 -12.19
C THR A 127 6.59 7.25 -13.43
N GLU A 128 5.63 6.32 -13.46
CA GLU A 128 5.47 5.31 -14.52
C GLU A 128 5.39 5.91 -15.93
N SER A 129 4.57 6.93 -16.09
CA SER A 129 4.40 7.61 -17.37
C SER A 129 5.66 8.36 -17.83
N ALA A 130 6.50 8.80 -16.92
CA ALA A 130 7.77 9.46 -17.25
C ALA A 130 8.83 8.43 -17.64
N LEU A 131 8.97 7.34 -16.88
CA LEU A 131 9.94 6.28 -17.15
C LEU A 131 9.67 5.55 -18.46
N SER A 132 8.42 5.30 -18.81
CA SER A 132 8.06 4.67 -20.08
C SER A 132 8.47 5.50 -21.31
N ARG A 133 8.58 6.84 -21.16
CA ARG A 133 9.02 7.74 -22.25
C ARG A 133 10.52 7.77 -22.45
N ILE A 134 11.30 7.45 -21.42
CA ILE A 134 12.78 7.50 -21.43
C ILE A 134 13.39 6.10 -21.36
N GLN A 135 12.62 5.05 -21.67
CA GLN A 135 13.07 3.66 -21.57
C GLN A 135 14.33 3.36 -22.40
N ASP A 136 14.51 4.07 -23.52
CA ASP A 136 15.67 3.91 -24.42
C ASP A 136 16.92 4.67 -23.92
N LEU A 137 16.77 5.61 -22.98
CA LEU A 137 17.84 6.42 -22.41
C LEU A 137 18.32 5.81 -21.09
N GLN A 138 19.14 4.76 -21.17
CA GLN A 138 19.50 3.90 -20.04
C GLN A 138 20.03 4.68 -18.82
N ALA A 139 20.90 5.69 -19.00
CA ALA A 139 21.48 6.45 -17.89
C ALA A 139 20.43 7.34 -17.20
N GLU A 140 19.56 7.98 -17.97
CA GLU A 140 18.46 8.83 -17.47
C GLU A 140 17.41 7.97 -16.76
N TYR A 141 17.02 6.85 -17.38
CA TYR A 141 16.10 5.88 -16.81
C TYR A 141 16.57 5.41 -15.43
N ARG A 142 17.83 4.94 -15.35
CA ARG A 142 18.44 4.50 -14.09
C ARG A 142 18.43 5.61 -13.04
N SER A 143 18.88 6.80 -13.39
CA SER A 143 18.90 7.96 -12.48
C SER A 143 17.50 8.32 -11.98
N TYR A 144 16.51 8.34 -12.85
CA TYR A 144 15.12 8.67 -12.51
C TYR A 144 14.49 7.60 -11.62
N TYR A 145 14.71 6.31 -11.92
CA TYR A 145 14.24 5.20 -11.10
C TYR A 145 14.84 5.25 -9.69
N LEU A 146 16.14 5.47 -9.54
CA LEU A 146 16.80 5.53 -8.24
C LEU A 146 16.29 6.69 -7.38
N ARG A 147 15.99 7.82 -7.99
CA ARG A 147 15.33 8.95 -7.30
C ARG A 147 13.94 8.55 -6.79
N THR A 148 13.15 7.89 -7.62
CA THR A 148 11.82 7.40 -7.21
C THR A 148 11.93 6.41 -6.05
N LEU A 149 12.83 5.45 -6.14
CA LEU A 149 13.07 4.47 -5.09
C LEU A 149 13.52 5.14 -3.77
N SER A 150 14.41 6.13 -3.85
CA SER A 150 14.83 6.92 -2.68
C SER A 150 13.65 7.67 -2.05
N VAL A 151 12.79 8.28 -2.85
CA VAL A 151 11.58 8.98 -2.36
C VAL A 151 10.59 8.01 -1.72
N VAL A 152 10.32 6.88 -2.37
CA VAL A 152 9.45 5.83 -1.79
C VAL A 152 9.99 5.38 -0.45
N SER A 153 11.27 5.03 -0.38
CA SER A 153 11.91 4.55 0.85
C SER A 153 11.97 5.63 1.93
N PHE A 154 12.27 6.88 1.55
CA PHE A 154 12.32 8.03 2.44
C PHE A 154 11.01 8.26 3.18
N VAL A 155 9.88 8.05 2.52
CA VAL A 155 8.56 8.27 3.11
C VAL A 155 8.05 7.01 3.82
N THR A 156 8.12 5.85 3.17
CA THR A 156 7.41 4.66 3.65
C THR A 156 8.12 3.94 4.79
N ILE A 157 9.46 3.90 4.80
CA ILE A 157 10.21 3.18 5.83
C ILE A 157 9.99 3.79 7.22
N PRO A 158 10.19 5.12 7.45
CA PRO A 158 10.01 5.69 8.77
C PRO A 158 8.55 5.61 9.25
N ILE A 159 7.56 5.74 8.37
CA ILE A 159 6.15 5.60 8.73
C ILE A 159 5.84 4.17 9.18
N ALA A 160 6.33 3.16 8.42
CA ALA A 160 6.13 1.76 8.77
C ALA A 160 6.76 1.41 10.13
N LEU A 161 7.97 1.89 10.38
CA LEU A 161 8.67 1.67 11.65
C LEU A 161 8.01 2.42 12.81
N PHE A 162 7.51 3.62 12.59
CA PHE A 162 6.71 4.35 13.58
C PHE A 162 5.47 3.54 13.98
N ILE A 163 4.70 3.05 13.01
CA ILE A 163 3.53 2.20 13.28
C ILE A 163 3.94 0.91 14.02
N ALA A 164 5.08 0.31 13.68
CA ALA A 164 5.56 -0.89 14.35
C ALA A 164 5.91 -0.65 15.83
N ILE A 165 6.57 0.48 16.15
CA ILE A 165 6.97 0.86 17.51
C ILE A 165 5.75 1.22 18.36
N PHE A 166 4.88 2.05 17.82
CA PHE A 166 3.70 2.56 18.53
C PHE A 166 2.41 1.80 18.18
N ALA A 167 2.52 0.49 17.86
CA ALA A 167 1.37 -0.29 17.42
C ALA A 167 0.21 -0.31 18.42
N GLU A 168 0.49 -0.38 19.72
CA GLU A 168 -0.50 -0.38 20.79
C GLU A 168 -1.21 0.97 20.89
N GLU A 169 -0.44 2.05 20.91
CA GLU A 169 -0.95 3.42 20.99
C GLU A 169 -1.75 3.79 19.74
N VAL A 170 -1.28 3.38 18.56
CA VAL A 170 -2.00 3.58 17.30
C VAL A 170 -3.34 2.87 17.30
N VAL A 171 -3.37 1.62 17.77
CA VAL A 171 -4.62 0.86 17.88
C VAL A 171 -5.57 1.51 18.87
N LEU A 172 -5.10 1.88 20.06
CA LEU A 172 -5.92 2.52 21.09
C LEU A 172 -6.52 3.85 20.61
N VAL A 173 -5.73 4.68 19.95
CA VAL A 173 -6.18 6.02 19.53
C VAL A 173 -7.09 5.96 18.31
N VAL A 174 -6.80 5.08 17.35
CA VAL A 174 -7.53 5.03 16.07
C VAL A 174 -8.75 4.09 16.13
N LEU A 175 -8.62 2.95 16.81
CA LEU A 175 -9.65 1.92 16.83
C LEU A 175 -10.40 1.83 18.17
N GLY A 176 -9.76 2.23 19.26
CA GLY A 176 -10.32 2.15 20.62
C GLY A 176 -9.88 0.88 21.37
N GLU A 177 -10.29 0.82 22.65
CA GLU A 177 -9.86 -0.21 23.61
C GLU A 177 -10.26 -1.65 23.20
N ASP A 178 -11.41 -1.81 22.58
CA ASP A 178 -11.93 -3.12 22.14
C ASP A 178 -11.01 -3.81 21.10
N TRP A 179 -10.10 -3.05 20.46
CA TRP A 179 -9.23 -3.54 19.40
C TRP A 179 -7.78 -3.76 19.84
N THR A 180 -7.46 -3.61 21.12
CA THR A 180 -6.08 -3.73 21.64
C THR A 180 -5.40 -5.04 21.27
N SER A 181 -6.16 -6.12 21.20
CA SER A 181 -5.68 -7.44 20.75
C SER A 181 -5.13 -7.45 19.30
N ALA A 182 -5.44 -6.43 18.49
CA ALA A 182 -4.90 -6.31 17.14
C ALA A 182 -3.48 -5.72 17.10
N SER A 183 -2.98 -5.13 18.19
CA SER A 183 -1.69 -4.42 18.22
C SER A 183 -0.50 -5.29 17.83
N GLY A 184 -0.48 -6.55 18.24
CA GLY A 184 0.54 -7.52 17.85
C GLY A 184 0.54 -7.79 16.33
N LEU A 185 -0.64 -7.91 15.73
CA LEU A 185 -0.78 -8.07 14.28
C LEU A 185 -0.36 -6.82 13.51
N VAL A 186 -0.74 -5.63 14.02
CA VAL A 186 -0.31 -4.34 13.45
C VAL A 186 1.20 -4.24 13.43
N ARG A 187 1.87 -4.58 14.55
CA ARG A 187 3.33 -4.56 14.68
C ARG A 187 4.00 -5.45 13.63
N ILE A 188 3.54 -6.68 13.49
CA ILE A 188 4.09 -7.65 12.52
C ILE A 188 3.89 -7.16 11.08
N LEU A 189 2.68 -6.74 10.73
CA LEU A 189 2.37 -6.27 9.37
C LEU A 189 3.07 -4.96 9.04
N ALA A 190 3.29 -4.06 10.02
CA ALA A 190 4.06 -2.85 9.85
C ALA A 190 5.55 -3.15 9.55
N ILE A 191 6.14 -4.19 10.18
CA ILE A 191 7.49 -4.65 9.84
C ILE A 191 7.55 -5.13 8.38
N ALA A 192 6.55 -5.89 7.91
CA ALA A 192 6.47 -6.26 6.49
C ALA A 192 6.34 -5.03 5.58
N ALA A 193 5.63 -3.99 6.01
CA ALA A 193 5.45 -2.75 5.27
C ALA A 193 6.73 -1.90 5.16
N VAL A 194 7.79 -2.17 5.92
CA VAL A 194 9.12 -1.56 5.73
C VAL A 194 9.73 -1.98 4.39
N VAL A 195 9.61 -3.24 4.04
CA VAL A 195 10.27 -3.84 2.86
C VAL A 195 9.40 -3.79 1.61
N ARG A 196 8.07 -3.95 1.76
CA ARG A 196 7.15 -4.11 0.63
C ARG A 196 7.07 -2.93 -0.35
N PRO A 197 6.98 -1.64 0.06
CA PRO A 197 6.91 -0.53 -0.89
C PRO A 197 8.19 -0.39 -1.73
N PRO A 198 9.42 -0.41 -1.19
CA PRO A 198 10.63 -0.41 -2.00
C PRO A 198 10.70 -1.58 -2.98
N THR A 199 10.39 -2.80 -2.53
CA THR A 199 10.43 -3.99 -3.39
C THR A 199 9.34 -4.00 -4.46
N GLY A 200 8.19 -3.37 -4.21
CA GLY A 200 7.13 -3.19 -5.19
C GLY A 200 7.59 -2.42 -6.44
N THR A 201 8.61 -1.56 -6.31
CA THR A 201 9.19 -0.83 -7.45
C THR A 201 9.90 -1.73 -8.47
N VAL A 202 10.25 -2.97 -8.10
CA VAL A 202 10.87 -3.95 -9.01
C VAL A 202 9.91 -4.34 -10.14
N GLY A 203 8.63 -4.59 -9.79
CA GLY A 203 7.60 -4.86 -10.79
C GLY A 203 7.41 -3.71 -11.76
N PHE A 204 7.50 -2.51 -11.26
CA PHE A 204 7.42 -1.28 -12.01
C PHE A 204 8.55 -1.14 -13.07
N VAL A 205 9.80 -1.50 -12.73
CA VAL A 205 10.90 -1.54 -13.70
C VAL A 205 10.62 -2.52 -14.84
N MET A 206 10.08 -3.71 -14.52
CA MET A 206 9.76 -4.70 -15.56
C MET A 206 8.71 -4.18 -16.54
N VAL A 207 7.66 -3.52 -16.05
CA VAL A 207 6.57 -2.97 -16.89
C VAL A 207 7.09 -1.85 -17.79
N THR A 208 7.81 -0.87 -17.23
CA THR A 208 8.29 0.30 -17.95
C THR A 208 9.45 -0.02 -18.92
N SER A 209 10.17 -1.13 -18.70
CA SER A 209 11.18 -1.67 -19.63
C SER A 209 10.62 -2.64 -20.67
N GLY A 210 9.30 -2.83 -20.75
CA GLY A 210 8.65 -3.68 -21.76
C GLY A 210 8.65 -5.19 -21.45
N PHE A 211 9.09 -5.62 -20.27
CA PHE A 211 9.14 -7.04 -19.87
C PHE A 211 7.84 -7.54 -19.23
N SER A 212 6.69 -7.33 -19.89
CA SER A 212 5.36 -7.67 -19.36
C SER A 212 5.19 -9.16 -18.98
N ARG A 213 5.74 -10.09 -19.79
CA ARG A 213 5.71 -11.52 -19.48
C ARG A 213 6.53 -11.85 -18.23
N ARG A 214 7.67 -11.20 -18.06
CA ARG A 214 8.51 -11.37 -16.86
C ARG A 214 7.81 -10.84 -15.61
N TYR A 215 7.14 -9.70 -15.74
CA TYR A 215 6.30 -9.14 -14.68
C TYR A 215 5.18 -10.09 -14.23
N LEU A 216 4.48 -10.71 -15.18
CA LEU A 216 3.45 -11.71 -14.88
C LEU A 216 4.05 -12.90 -14.13
N LEU A 217 5.14 -13.50 -14.62
CA LEU A 217 5.79 -14.64 -13.99
C LEU A 217 6.32 -14.29 -12.60
N TRP A 218 6.88 -13.09 -12.43
CA TRP A 218 7.30 -12.56 -11.14
C TRP A 218 6.12 -12.42 -10.17
N GLY A 219 5.00 -11.90 -10.65
CA GLY A 219 3.77 -11.80 -9.86
C GLY A 219 3.26 -13.16 -9.39
N VAL A 220 3.23 -14.15 -10.29
CA VAL A 220 2.86 -15.54 -9.96
C VAL A 220 3.82 -16.14 -8.93
N PHE A 221 5.14 -15.98 -9.13
CA PHE A 221 6.16 -16.48 -8.21
C PHE A 221 5.98 -15.89 -6.80
N ASN A 222 5.79 -14.57 -6.70
CA ASN A 222 5.57 -13.92 -5.40
C ASN A 222 4.25 -14.36 -4.75
N SER A 223 3.18 -14.49 -5.54
CA SER A 223 1.87 -14.92 -5.03
C SER A 223 1.89 -16.36 -4.53
N VAL A 224 2.50 -17.28 -5.28
CA VAL A 224 2.65 -18.69 -4.88
C VAL A 224 3.56 -18.81 -3.67
N GLY A 225 4.68 -18.05 -3.65
CA GLY A 225 5.59 -18.04 -2.50
C GLY A 225 4.91 -17.54 -1.23
N LEU A 226 4.17 -16.43 -1.32
CA LEU A 226 3.40 -15.92 -0.20
C LEU A 226 2.31 -16.90 0.24
N ALA A 227 1.57 -17.49 -0.70
CA ALA A 227 0.54 -18.48 -0.39
C ALA A 227 1.12 -19.69 0.36
N GLY A 228 2.26 -20.22 -0.10
CA GLY A 228 2.97 -21.30 0.60
C GLY A 228 3.35 -20.93 2.03
N LEU A 229 3.89 -19.71 2.22
CA LEU A 229 4.25 -19.23 3.55
C LEU A 229 3.02 -18.99 4.44
N ILE A 230 1.88 -18.56 3.90
CA ILE A 230 0.61 -18.42 4.63
C ILE A 230 0.13 -19.79 5.10
N LEU A 231 0.16 -20.81 4.22
CA LEU A 231 -0.23 -22.18 4.58
C LEU A 231 0.67 -22.80 5.65
N ILE A 232 1.95 -22.45 5.68
CA ILE A 232 2.86 -22.86 6.77
C ILE A 232 2.55 -22.05 8.04
N GLY A 233 2.42 -20.73 7.89
CA GLY A 233 2.20 -19.81 9.00
C GLY A 233 0.88 -20.02 9.74
N MET A 234 -0.17 -20.53 9.06
CA MET A 234 -1.47 -20.74 9.70
C MET A 234 -1.42 -21.71 10.89
N ASN A 235 -0.42 -22.61 10.94
CA ASN A 235 -0.25 -23.51 12.09
C ASN A 235 0.12 -22.75 13.39
N ALA A 236 0.62 -21.53 13.29
CA ALA A 236 0.94 -20.64 14.41
C ALA A 236 -0.13 -19.55 14.64
N GLY A 237 -1.37 -19.78 14.16
CA GLY A 237 -2.49 -18.87 14.34
C GLY A 237 -2.45 -17.64 13.42
N PRO A 238 -3.34 -16.64 13.66
CA PRO A 238 -3.40 -15.40 12.87
C PRO A 238 -2.07 -14.63 12.83
N SER A 239 -1.29 -14.67 13.91
CA SER A 239 0.03 -14.07 13.99
C SER A 239 1.02 -14.77 13.05
N GLY A 240 0.93 -16.10 12.92
CA GLY A 240 1.73 -16.85 11.95
C GLY A 240 1.41 -16.49 10.50
N VAL A 241 0.14 -16.24 10.18
CA VAL A 241 -0.27 -15.72 8.86
C VAL A 241 0.31 -14.30 8.63
N ALA A 242 0.30 -13.44 9.65
CA ALA A 242 0.94 -12.13 9.57
C ALA A 242 2.47 -12.23 9.39
N PHE A 243 3.14 -13.14 10.09
CA PHE A 243 4.57 -13.42 9.90
C PHE A 243 4.90 -13.95 8.52
N ALA A 244 3.98 -14.64 7.83
CA ALA A 244 4.18 -15.05 6.45
C ALA A 244 4.43 -13.86 5.51
N HIS A 245 3.83 -12.70 5.75
CA HIS A 245 4.11 -11.48 5.00
C HIS A 245 5.53 -10.95 5.26
N VAL A 246 6.01 -11.02 6.49
CA VAL A 246 7.41 -10.64 6.83
C VAL A 246 8.38 -11.62 6.16
N ALA A 247 8.14 -12.92 6.32
CA ALA A 247 8.96 -13.97 5.72
C ALA A 247 9.00 -13.85 4.19
N ALA A 248 7.85 -13.63 3.55
CA ALA A 248 7.77 -13.41 2.10
C ALA A 248 8.56 -12.18 1.68
N SER A 249 8.43 -11.06 2.41
CA SER A 249 9.15 -9.82 2.11
C SER A 249 10.67 -9.98 2.16
N VAL A 250 11.17 -10.85 3.04
CA VAL A 250 12.61 -11.11 3.18
C VAL A 250 13.09 -12.22 2.23
N LEU A 251 12.41 -13.36 2.21
CA LEU A 251 12.84 -14.53 1.44
C LEU A 251 12.72 -14.34 -0.07
N LEU A 252 11.64 -13.64 -0.51
CA LEU A 252 11.41 -13.39 -1.93
C LEU A 252 12.13 -12.13 -2.44
N LEU A 253 12.79 -11.36 -1.56
CA LEU A 253 13.51 -10.14 -1.92
C LEU A 253 14.65 -10.42 -2.91
N ALA A 254 15.58 -11.28 -2.55
CA ALA A 254 16.76 -11.56 -3.38
C ALA A 254 16.39 -12.13 -4.76
N PRO A 255 15.53 -13.17 -4.88
CA PRO A 255 15.04 -13.63 -6.19
C PRO A 255 14.33 -12.54 -6.98
N SER A 256 13.51 -11.72 -6.32
CA SER A 256 12.78 -10.62 -6.97
C SER A 256 13.72 -9.57 -7.55
N LEU A 257 14.75 -9.16 -6.82
CA LEU A 257 15.73 -8.18 -7.28
C LEU A 257 16.57 -8.74 -8.44
N TYR A 258 17.06 -9.98 -8.31
CA TYR A 258 17.87 -10.61 -9.34
C TYR A 258 17.10 -10.77 -10.66
N TRP A 259 15.89 -11.34 -10.57
CA TRP A 259 15.08 -11.58 -11.75
C TRP A 259 14.47 -10.30 -12.34
N GLY A 260 14.08 -9.37 -11.47
CA GLY A 260 13.47 -8.11 -11.87
C GLY A 260 14.42 -7.17 -12.59
N PHE A 261 15.69 -7.13 -12.19
CA PHE A 261 16.68 -6.23 -12.79
C PHE A 261 17.50 -6.86 -13.90
N LYS A 262 17.32 -8.17 -14.15
CA LYS A 262 17.99 -8.83 -15.27
C LYS A 262 17.63 -8.14 -16.58
N ASP A 263 18.62 -7.85 -17.41
CA ASP A 263 18.50 -7.18 -18.71
C ASP A 263 17.88 -5.77 -18.65
N THR A 264 17.90 -5.11 -17.49
CA THR A 264 17.46 -3.72 -17.31
C THR A 264 18.64 -2.81 -17.01
N PRO A 265 18.51 -1.48 -17.19
CA PRO A 265 19.56 -0.52 -16.84
C PRO A 265 19.90 -0.46 -15.34
N VAL A 266 19.05 -1.05 -14.47
CA VAL A 266 19.17 -1.00 -13.01
C VAL A 266 19.88 -2.25 -12.50
N ARG A 267 20.79 -2.07 -11.56
CA ARG A 267 21.52 -3.17 -10.91
C ARG A 267 21.04 -3.36 -9.45
N VAL A 268 21.18 -4.58 -8.92
CA VAL A 268 20.85 -4.86 -7.51
C VAL A 268 21.64 -3.94 -6.55
N ALA A 269 22.91 -3.67 -6.86
CA ALA A 269 23.73 -2.75 -6.07
C ALA A 269 23.16 -1.33 -6.01
N ASP A 270 22.56 -0.87 -7.11
CA ASP A 270 21.92 0.45 -7.18
C ASP A 270 20.70 0.53 -6.27
N PHE A 271 19.90 -0.54 -6.28
CA PHE A 271 18.75 -0.66 -5.39
C PHE A 271 19.18 -0.58 -3.93
N VAL A 272 20.17 -1.38 -3.53
CA VAL A 272 20.69 -1.38 -2.15
C VAL A 272 21.23 0.00 -1.77
N SER A 273 22.02 0.63 -2.65
CA SER A 273 22.58 1.97 -2.38
C SER A 273 21.49 3.04 -2.20
N ALA A 274 20.39 2.97 -2.97
CA ALA A 274 19.30 3.93 -2.89
C ALA A 274 18.46 3.79 -1.60
N ILE A 275 18.29 2.56 -1.08
CA ILE A 275 17.52 2.34 0.15
C ILE A 275 18.37 2.40 1.42
N GLN A 276 19.69 2.28 1.32
CA GLN A 276 20.59 2.19 2.47
C GLN A 276 20.46 3.38 3.41
N ARG A 277 20.52 4.61 2.89
CA ARG A 277 20.45 5.83 3.72
C ARG A 277 19.07 6.03 4.37
N PRO A 278 17.94 5.95 3.65
CA PRO A 278 16.62 5.98 4.28
C PRO A 278 16.47 4.93 5.38
N THR A 279 17.00 3.73 5.16
CA THR A 279 16.94 2.63 6.14
C THR A 279 17.76 2.95 7.38
N VAL A 280 19.03 3.38 7.22
CA VAL A 280 19.89 3.72 8.35
C VAL A 280 19.35 4.90 9.14
N ALA A 281 18.90 5.96 8.46
CA ALA A 281 18.27 7.11 9.11
C ALA A 281 17.03 6.70 9.91
N SER A 282 16.19 5.83 9.34
CA SER A 282 15.01 5.31 10.02
C SER A 282 15.35 4.44 11.22
N LEU A 283 16.38 3.61 11.14
CA LEU A 283 16.86 2.78 12.27
C LEU A 283 17.43 3.63 13.41
N LEU A 284 18.18 4.68 13.10
CA LEU A 284 18.64 5.64 14.11
C LEU A 284 17.45 6.35 14.78
N THR A 285 16.45 6.75 14.00
CA THR A 285 15.21 7.32 14.52
C THR A 285 14.46 6.33 15.41
N CYS A 286 14.43 5.03 15.04
CA CYS A 286 13.82 4.00 15.87
C CYS A 286 14.45 3.92 17.27
N ALA A 287 15.77 4.02 17.37
CA ALA A 287 16.43 4.02 18.67
C ALA A 287 15.95 5.20 19.54
N VAL A 288 15.85 6.39 18.97
CA VAL A 288 15.33 7.57 19.67
C VAL A 288 13.86 7.36 20.07
N LEU A 289 13.03 6.84 19.17
CA LEU A 289 11.61 6.59 19.43
C LEU A 289 11.36 5.54 20.50
N LEU A 290 12.18 4.49 20.55
CA LEU A 290 12.11 3.47 21.61
C LEU A 290 12.45 4.06 22.98
N LEU A 291 13.50 4.88 23.07
CA LEU A 291 13.84 5.60 24.31
C LEU A 291 12.74 6.56 24.73
N THR A 292 12.15 7.29 23.77
CA THR A 292 11.03 8.19 24.00
C THR A 292 9.80 7.44 24.52
N LYS A 293 9.48 6.28 23.92
CA LYS A 293 8.36 5.46 24.35
C LYS A 293 8.55 4.95 25.77
N GLN A 294 9.76 4.52 26.13
CA GLN A 294 10.09 4.10 27.51
C GLN A 294 9.95 5.26 28.52
N ALA A 295 10.46 6.45 28.15
CA ALA A 295 10.37 7.62 29.02
C ALA A 295 8.94 8.15 29.21
N ALA A 296 8.06 7.91 28.24
CA ALA A 296 6.67 8.34 28.26
C ALA A 296 5.68 7.24 28.63
N SER A 297 6.14 6.09 29.16
CA SER A 297 5.31 4.91 29.44
C SER A 297 4.13 5.17 30.36
N ASP A 298 4.24 6.13 31.26
CA ASP A 298 3.21 6.49 32.25
C ASP A 298 2.15 7.45 31.70
N GLN A 299 2.32 7.91 30.47
CA GLN A 299 1.41 8.85 29.82
C GLN A 299 0.32 8.13 29.03
N GLY A 300 -0.81 8.81 28.82
CA GLY A 300 -1.87 8.26 27.96
C GLY A 300 -1.42 8.08 26.50
N ALA A 301 -1.98 7.07 25.81
CA ALA A 301 -1.61 6.70 24.45
C ALA A 301 -1.57 7.88 23.45
N GLN A 302 -2.50 8.82 23.57
CA GLN A 302 -2.55 10.03 22.71
C GLN A 302 -1.33 10.92 22.92
N ILE A 303 -0.90 11.10 24.18
CA ILE A 303 0.27 11.92 24.53
C ILE A 303 1.54 11.22 24.03
N VAL A 304 1.65 9.92 24.22
CA VAL A 304 2.78 9.11 23.74
C VAL A 304 2.93 9.23 22.22
N LEU A 305 1.84 9.15 21.46
CA LEU A 305 1.86 9.33 20.00
C LEU A 305 2.27 10.75 19.60
N LEU A 306 1.75 11.79 20.27
CA LEU A 306 2.11 13.17 20.01
C LEU A 306 3.61 13.42 20.28
N ILE A 307 4.12 12.92 21.41
CA ILE A 307 5.55 13.00 21.73
C ILE A 307 6.37 12.23 20.67
N GLY A 308 5.93 11.02 20.32
CA GLY A 308 6.58 10.23 19.29
C GLY A 308 6.66 10.93 17.92
N LEU A 309 5.59 11.62 17.50
CA LEU A 309 5.58 12.41 16.26
C LEU A 309 6.47 13.66 16.36
N THR A 310 6.35 14.41 17.46
CA THR A 310 7.09 15.67 17.64
C THR A 310 8.59 15.45 17.78
N ILE A 311 9.03 14.32 18.31
CA ILE A 311 10.45 13.95 18.43
C ILE A 311 10.90 13.16 17.17
N GLY A 312 10.08 12.26 16.68
CA GLY A 312 10.44 11.36 15.58
C GLY A 312 10.72 12.08 14.27
N VAL A 313 9.92 13.08 13.91
CA VAL A 313 10.12 13.83 12.67
C VAL A 313 11.46 14.60 12.71
N PRO A 314 11.77 15.45 13.72
CA PRO A 314 13.08 16.10 13.80
C PRO A 314 14.25 15.11 13.92
N ALA A 315 14.08 13.99 14.65
CA ALA A 315 15.11 12.96 14.78
C ALA A 315 15.43 12.31 13.43
N TYR A 316 14.42 12.05 12.60
CA TYR A 316 14.61 11.51 11.25
C TYR A 316 15.42 12.47 10.37
N PHE A 317 15.05 13.74 10.32
CA PHE A 317 15.81 14.74 9.57
C PHE A 317 17.21 14.97 10.17
N GLY A 318 17.35 14.93 11.49
CA GLY A 318 18.64 14.98 12.18
C GLY A 318 19.54 13.80 11.82
N ALA A 319 19.00 12.59 11.77
CA ALA A 319 19.73 11.40 11.33
C ALA A 319 20.29 11.55 9.89
N TRP A 320 19.52 12.14 8.98
CA TRP A 320 20.01 12.46 7.64
C TRP A 320 21.18 13.45 7.64
N LEU A 321 21.18 14.43 8.53
CA LEU A 321 22.27 15.41 8.62
C LEU A 321 23.58 14.80 9.16
N VAL A 322 23.49 13.77 9.98
CA VAL A 322 24.64 13.06 10.57
C VAL A 322 25.27 12.07 9.58
N LEU A 323 24.47 11.54 8.64
CA LEU A 323 24.98 10.59 7.66
C LEU A 323 25.90 11.26 6.62
N PRO A 324 27.02 10.60 6.20
CA PRO A 324 27.94 11.12 5.20
C PRO A 324 27.22 11.43 3.88
N GLY A 325 27.31 12.69 3.41
CA GLY A 325 26.62 13.15 2.20
C GLY A 325 25.09 13.23 2.32
N GLY A 326 24.53 13.11 3.54
CA GLY A 326 23.09 13.09 3.78
C GLY A 326 22.39 14.41 3.46
N ARG A 327 23.07 15.56 3.67
CA ARG A 327 22.51 16.89 3.32
C ARG A 327 22.18 17.03 1.84
N ASP A 328 23.14 16.65 0.98
CA ASP A 328 22.97 16.79 -0.47
C ASP A 328 21.88 15.86 -1.00
N GLU A 329 21.82 14.65 -0.45
CA GLU A 329 20.82 13.68 -0.87
C GLU A 329 19.43 14.00 -0.30
N LEU A 330 19.35 14.52 0.92
CA LEU A 330 18.10 15.02 1.52
C LEU A 330 17.52 16.16 0.66
N THR A 331 18.35 17.13 0.26
CA THR A 331 17.93 18.22 -0.61
C THR A 331 17.47 17.73 -1.97
N ARG A 332 18.16 16.75 -2.57
CA ARG A 332 17.78 16.11 -3.83
C ARG A 332 16.46 15.32 -3.70
N THR A 333 16.29 14.58 -2.60
CA THR A 333 15.07 13.78 -2.35
C THR A 333 13.86 14.66 -2.12
N ILE A 334 13.99 15.72 -1.31
CA ILE A 334 12.92 16.71 -1.09
C ILE A 334 12.62 17.48 -2.39
N GLY A 335 13.64 17.86 -3.15
CA GLY A 335 13.48 18.49 -4.46
C GLY A 335 12.73 17.59 -5.45
N SER A 336 13.04 16.30 -5.46
CA SER A 336 12.35 15.30 -6.27
C SER A 336 10.89 15.12 -5.83
N LEU A 337 10.63 15.07 -4.53
CA LEU A 337 9.29 15.00 -3.97
C LEU A 337 8.46 16.23 -4.36
N ASN A 338 9.01 17.44 -4.24
CA ASN A 338 8.37 18.67 -4.67
C ASN A 338 8.07 18.70 -6.18
N SER A 339 8.98 18.19 -7.01
CA SER A 339 8.79 18.12 -8.46
C SER A 339 7.67 17.15 -8.85
N LEU A 340 7.54 16.01 -8.15
CA LEU A 340 6.46 15.04 -8.34
C LEU A 340 5.10 15.67 -8.00
N PHE A 341 4.99 16.40 -6.89
CA PHE A 341 3.74 17.09 -6.50
C PHE A 341 3.39 18.26 -7.42
N ARG A 342 4.38 19.05 -7.88
CA ARG A 342 4.13 20.13 -8.86
C ARG A 342 3.71 19.60 -10.23
N GLY A 343 4.19 18.43 -10.63
CA GLY A 343 3.75 17.74 -11.85
C GLY A 343 2.28 17.33 -11.81
N ILE A 344 1.76 17.00 -10.63
CA ILE A 344 0.33 16.71 -10.40
C ILE A 344 -0.52 17.99 -10.58
N GLY A 345 -0.07 19.11 -10.02
CA GLY A 345 -0.81 20.39 -10.10
C GLY A 345 -0.85 21.03 -11.50
N ARG A 346 0.20 20.85 -12.33
CA ARG A 346 0.24 21.39 -13.70
C ARG A 346 -0.57 20.62 -14.75
N LYS A 347 -1.00 19.40 -14.45
CA LYS A 347 -1.91 18.62 -15.33
C LYS A 347 -3.39 18.89 -15.05
N GLN A 348 -3.71 19.76 -14.09
CA GLN A 348 -5.09 20.11 -13.70
C GLN A 348 -5.52 21.50 -14.20
N GLY A 349 -4.64 22.25 -14.90
CA GLY A 349 -4.95 23.54 -15.54
C GLY A 349 -5.20 23.41 -17.05
#